data_2ecd29f2c7b66d1f4a04f42b7e6c1615
#
_entry.id   2ecd29f2c7b66d1f4a04f42b7e6c1615
#
_cell.length_a   1.000
_cell.length_b   1.000
_cell.length_c   1.000
_cell.angle_alpha   90.00
_cell.angle_beta   90.00
_cell.angle_gamma   90.00
#
_symmetry.space_group_name_H-M   'P 1'
#
loop_
_entity.id
_entity.type
_entity.pdbx_description
1 polymer ?
#
loop_
_entity_poly.entity_id
_entity_poly.type
_entity_poly.pdbx_seq_one_letter_code
_entity_poly.pdbx_strand_id
1 'polypeptide(L)'
;RDVERSRGLGDVYKRQTKYGLQPEDADDIAHRSEGNFLKALETIHLSEENKLFFELFINLMRLSYQRKIREMRQWSDAVASMGRERQKNFLAYCQRMIRENFIYNFHQRDLVYMNPEEQNFSTRFAPFVNERNVMGIMDELSEAQLHIGQNVNPKMVFFDFSLKMIVLLKN
;
A
#
# COMPACT_ATOMS: atom_id res chain seq x y z
N ARG A 1 -27.36 -27.99 11.21
CA ARG A 1 -27.54 -26.52 11.10
C ARG A 1 -26.88 -25.77 12.24
N ASP A 2 -27.02 -26.24 13.49
CA ASP A 2 -26.41 -25.57 14.65
C ASP A 2 -24.89 -25.71 14.69
N VAL A 3 -24.32 -26.75 14.11
CA VAL A 3 -22.88 -27.00 14.01
C VAL A 3 -22.21 -25.99 13.03
N GLU A 4 -22.90 -25.62 11.99
CA GLU A 4 -22.37 -24.64 11.02
C GLU A 4 -22.33 -23.23 11.60
N ARG A 5 -23.37 -22.82 12.33
CA ARG A 5 -23.38 -21.53 13.06
C ARG A 5 -22.29 -21.47 14.12
N SER A 6 -22.12 -22.58 14.86
CA SER A 6 -21.09 -22.71 15.90
C SER A 6 -19.67 -22.59 15.31
N ARG A 7 -19.44 -23.18 14.13
CA ARG A 7 -18.15 -23.04 13.42
C ARG A 7 -17.87 -21.62 12.95
N GLY A 8 -18.86 -20.93 12.42
CA GLY A 8 -18.71 -19.53 12.00
C GLY A 8 -18.36 -18.59 13.15
N LEU A 9 -19.04 -18.73 14.28
CA LEU A 9 -18.76 -17.95 15.50
C LEU A 9 -17.37 -18.27 16.07
N GLY A 10 -16.97 -19.53 16.07
CA GLY A 10 -15.63 -19.94 16.50
C GLY A 10 -14.52 -19.35 15.63
N ASP A 11 -14.74 -19.25 14.34
CA ASP A 11 -13.77 -18.65 13.41
C ASP A 11 -13.62 -17.16 13.63
N VAL A 12 -14.72 -16.44 13.86
CA VAL A 12 -14.69 -15.00 14.18
C VAL A 12 -13.94 -14.75 15.48
N TYR A 13 -14.26 -15.54 16.52
CA TYR A 13 -13.59 -15.42 17.83
C TYR A 13 -12.10 -15.72 17.75
N LYS A 14 -11.70 -16.76 17.02
CA LYS A 14 -10.28 -17.08 16.80
C LYS A 14 -9.52 -15.98 16.10
N ARG A 15 -10.13 -15.29 15.12
CA ARG A 15 -9.52 -14.18 14.43
C ARG A 15 -9.33 -12.97 15.33
N GLN A 16 -10.34 -12.64 16.14
CA GLN A 16 -10.26 -11.53 17.08
C GLN A 16 -9.16 -11.73 18.12
N THR A 17 -9.07 -12.94 18.71
CA THR A 17 -8.08 -13.24 19.75
C THR A 17 -6.66 -13.39 19.21
N LYS A 18 -6.51 -14.02 18.05
CA LYS A 18 -5.19 -14.35 17.49
C LYS A 18 -4.53 -13.19 16.76
N TYR A 19 -5.31 -12.35 16.09
CA TYR A 19 -4.80 -11.29 15.23
C TYR A 19 -5.12 -9.88 15.70
N GLY A 20 -5.75 -9.72 16.85
CA GLY A 20 -6.06 -8.41 17.41
C GLY A 20 -6.99 -7.54 16.54
N LEU A 21 -7.84 -8.18 15.73
CA LEU A 21 -8.75 -7.48 14.84
C LEU A 21 -9.89 -6.83 15.62
N GLN A 22 -10.33 -5.67 15.14
CA GLN A 22 -11.56 -5.07 15.62
C GLN A 22 -12.76 -5.91 15.19
N PRO A 23 -13.87 -5.92 15.99
CA PRO A 23 -15.04 -6.74 15.66
C PRO A 23 -15.61 -6.49 14.27
N GLU A 24 -15.64 -5.24 13.85
CA GLU A 24 -16.13 -4.83 12.52
C GLU A 24 -15.28 -5.40 11.38
N ASP A 25 -13.96 -5.35 11.54
CA ASP A 25 -13.03 -5.91 10.57
C ASP A 25 -13.16 -7.43 10.46
N ALA A 26 -13.37 -8.09 11.60
CA ALA A 26 -13.53 -9.53 11.66
C ALA A 26 -14.83 -10.00 10.99
N ASP A 27 -15.92 -9.26 11.18
CA ASP A 27 -17.21 -9.57 10.56
C ASP A 27 -17.14 -9.39 9.04
N ASP A 28 -16.53 -8.34 8.56
CA ASP A 28 -16.32 -8.10 7.14
C ASP A 28 -15.51 -9.20 6.47
N ILE A 29 -14.43 -9.61 7.13
CA ILE A 29 -13.55 -10.69 6.64
C ILE A 29 -14.30 -12.02 6.63
N ALA A 30 -15.05 -12.32 7.68
CA ALA A 30 -15.84 -13.55 7.76
C ALA A 30 -16.91 -13.61 6.67
N HIS A 31 -17.60 -12.51 6.43
CA HIS A 31 -18.62 -12.42 5.41
C HIS A 31 -18.05 -12.63 4.00
N ARG A 32 -16.93 -11.97 3.68
CA ARG A 32 -16.26 -12.11 2.39
C ARG A 32 -15.69 -13.51 2.14
N SER A 33 -15.27 -14.19 3.16
CA SER A 33 -14.65 -15.51 3.04
C SER A 33 -15.64 -16.67 3.02
N GLU A 34 -16.94 -16.42 3.20
CA GLU A 34 -18.01 -17.43 3.23
C GLU A 34 -17.72 -18.58 4.21
N GLY A 35 -17.01 -18.27 5.32
CA GLY A 35 -16.60 -19.26 6.33
C GLY A 35 -15.35 -20.04 5.96
N ASN A 36 -14.68 -19.78 4.87
CA ASN A 36 -13.42 -20.43 4.51
C ASN A 36 -12.25 -19.81 5.29
N PHE A 37 -11.72 -20.56 6.27
CA PHE A 37 -10.67 -20.08 7.16
C PHE A 37 -9.38 -19.71 6.41
N LEU A 38 -8.98 -20.44 5.36
CA LEU A 38 -7.78 -20.15 4.59
C LEU A 38 -7.92 -18.84 3.80
N LYS A 39 -9.06 -18.64 3.12
CA LYS A 39 -9.35 -17.37 2.44
C LYS A 39 -9.39 -16.21 3.44
N ALA A 40 -9.94 -16.42 4.61
CA ALA A 40 -9.97 -15.42 5.66
C ALA A 40 -8.57 -15.04 6.14
N LEU A 41 -7.66 -16.00 6.31
CA LEU A 41 -6.26 -15.75 6.63
C LEU A 41 -5.56 -14.96 5.54
N GLU A 42 -5.74 -15.33 4.28
CA GLU A 42 -5.20 -14.60 3.14
C GLU A 42 -5.71 -13.16 3.10
N THR A 43 -7.00 -12.96 3.36
CA THR A 43 -7.60 -11.62 3.40
C THR A 43 -7.02 -10.79 4.55
N ILE A 44 -6.78 -11.39 5.71
CA ILE A 44 -6.13 -10.72 6.84
C ILE A 44 -4.71 -10.29 6.47
N HIS A 45 -3.93 -11.19 5.88
CA HIS A 45 -2.56 -10.88 5.46
C HIS A 45 -2.52 -9.77 4.41
N LEU A 46 -3.44 -9.76 3.44
CA LEU A 46 -3.57 -8.69 2.46
C LEU A 46 -3.94 -7.36 3.12
N SER A 47 -4.83 -7.37 4.10
CA SER A 47 -5.21 -6.16 4.83
C SER A 47 -4.04 -5.59 5.63
N GLU A 48 -3.27 -6.43 6.32
CA GLU A 48 -2.06 -6.03 7.06
C GLU A 48 -0.98 -5.50 6.12
N GLU A 49 -0.77 -6.18 4.99
CA GLU A 49 0.18 -5.78 3.97
C GLU A 49 -0.19 -4.40 3.38
N ASN A 50 -1.46 -4.17 3.09
CA ASN A 50 -1.95 -2.88 2.60
C ASN A 50 -1.76 -1.75 3.62
N LYS A 51 -1.97 -2.01 4.91
CA LYS A 51 -1.69 -1.03 5.97
C LYS A 51 -0.21 -0.67 6.02
N LEU A 52 0.67 -1.66 5.94
CA LEU A 52 2.11 -1.45 5.90
C LEU A 52 2.51 -0.63 4.66
N PHE A 53 2.00 -0.97 3.51
CA PHE A 53 2.28 -0.28 2.25
C PHE A 53 1.78 1.16 2.28
N PHE A 54 0.63 1.41 2.87
CA PHE A 54 0.10 2.75 3.05
C PHE A 54 1.01 3.61 3.93
N GLU A 55 1.48 3.07 5.06
CA GLU A 55 2.43 3.77 5.92
C GLU A 55 3.76 4.06 5.20
N LEU A 56 4.30 3.09 4.49
CA LEU A 56 5.53 3.26 3.71
C LEU A 56 5.35 4.32 2.61
N PHE A 57 4.22 4.31 1.95
CA PHE A 57 3.89 5.31 0.91
C PHE A 57 3.80 6.72 1.49
N ILE A 58 3.08 6.90 2.59
CA ILE A 58 2.97 8.20 3.26
C ILE A 58 4.35 8.70 3.69
N ASN A 59 5.15 7.85 4.31
CA ASN A 59 6.49 8.19 4.76
C ASN A 59 7.38 8.62 3.58
N LEU A 60 7.33 7.88 2.48
CA LEU A 60 8.06 8.23 1.27
C LEU A 60 7.67 9.62 0.77
N MET A 61 6.38 9.91 0.67
CA MET A 61 5.89 11.20 0.16
C MET A 61 6.30 12.35 1.09
N ARG A 62 6.18 12.17 2.40
CA ARG A 62 6.59 13.17 3.39
C ARG A 62 8.10 13.44 3.34
N LEU A 63 8.91 12.39 3.33
CA LEU A 63 10.36 12.51 3.29
C LEU A 63 10.84 13.15 1.99
N SER A 64 10.23 12.79 0.87
CA SER A 64 10.55 13.37 -0.44
C SER A 64 10.19 14.86 -0.49
N TYR A 65 9.03 15.24 0.02
CA TYR A 65 8.61 16.63 0.10
C TYR A 65 9.54 17.45 1.00
N GLN A 66 9.93 16.90 2.15
CA GLN A 66 10.81 17.55 3.13
C GLN A 66 12.29 17.45 2.78
N ARG A 67 12.65 16.65 1.77
CA ARG A 67 14.02 16.39 1.33
C ARG A 67 14.94 15.84 2.42
N LYS A 68 14.40 14.96 3.24
CA LYS A 68 15.15 14.34 4.35
C LYS A 68 15.90 13.11 3.84
N ILE A 69 17.06 13.33 3.22
CA ILE A 69 17.84 12.28 2.53
C ILE A 69 18.31 11.18 3.49
N ARG A 70 18.71 11.54 4.70
CA ARG A 70 19.15 10.56 5.70
C ARG A 70 18.03 9.60 6.07
N GLU A 71 16.85 10.13 6.34
CA GLU A 71 15.65 9.36 6.67
C GLU A 71 15.15 8.55 5.46
N MET A 72 15.31 9.07 4.26
CA MET A 72 15.01 8.35 3.02
C MET A 72 15.89 7.11 2.86
N ARG A 73 17.16 7.19 3.27
CA ARG A 73 18.06 6.04 3.28
C ARG A 73 17.59 4.97 4.28
N GLN A 74 17.17 5.38 5.47
CA GLN A 74 16.57 4.46 6.46
C GLN A 74 15.28 3.82 5.94
N TRP A 75 14.44 4.60 5.28
CA TRP A 75 13.24 4.10 4.61
C TRP A 75 13.58 3.05 3.55
N SER A 76 14.58 3.30 2.72
CA SER A 76 15.05 2.36 1.70
C SER A 76 15.56 1.05 2.30
N ASP A 77 16.28 1.13 3.41
CA ASP A 77 16.76 -0.05 4.14
C ASP A 77 15.59 -0.87 4.69
N ALA A 78 14.56 -0.21 5.23
CA ALA A 78 13.36 -0.88 5.73
C ALA A 78 12.60 -1.60 4.61
N VAL A 79 12.41 -0.97 3.46
CA VAL A 79 11.75 -1.57 2.30
C VAL A 79 12.59 -2.73 1.74
N ALA A 80 13.90 -2.58 1.70
CA ALA A 80 14.81 -3.62 1.22
C ALA A 80 14.79 -4.88 2.10
N SER A 81 14.43 -4.75 3.38
CA SER A 81 14.34 -5.88 4.30
C SER A 81 13.07 -6.74 4.12
N MET A 82 12.08 -6.28 3.37
CA MET A 82 10.78 -6.96 3.25
C MET A 82 10.80 -8.21 2.36
N GLY A 83 11.82 -8.37 1.52
CA GLY A 83 11.88 -9.43 0.52
C GLY A 83 11.26 -9.03 -0.83
N ARG A 84 11.68 -9.74 -1.88
CA ARG A 84 11.37 -9.38 -3.27
C ARG A 84 9.88 -9.33 -3.58
N GLU A 85 9.13 -10.32 -3.15
CA GLU A 85 7.69 -10.39 -3.44
C GLU A 85 6.92 -9.21 -2.85
N ARG A 86 7.19 -8.88 -1.59
CA ARG A 86 6.58 -7.71 -0.94
C ARG A 86 7.03 -6.40 -1.58
N GLN A 87 8.28 -6.31 -2.00
CA GLN A 87 8.80 -5.13 -2.70
C GLN A 87 8.07 -4.89 -4.02
N LYS A 88 7.84 -5.94 -4.80
CA LYS A 88 7.05 -5.87 -6.04
C LYS A 88 5.61 -5.44 -5.75
N ASN A 89 4.99 -6.03 -4.75
CA ASN A 89 3.63 -5.70 -4.35
C ASN A 89 3.52 -4.25 -3.85
N PHE A 90 4.52 -3.78 -3.12
CA PHE A 90 4.60 -2.39 -2.68
C PHE A 90 4.68 -1.42 -3.85
N LEU A 91 5.52 -1.71 -4.85
CA LEU A 91 5.63 -0.87 -6.04
C LEU A 91 4.33 -0.84 -6.84
N ALA A 92 3.62 -1.97 -6.95
CA ALA A 92 2.30 -2.02 -7.55
C ALA A 92 1.27 -1.20 -6.75
N TYR A 93 1.35 -1.25 -5.43
CA TYR A 93 0.54 -0.42 -4.53
C TYR A 93 0.80 1.07 -4.79
N CYS A 94 2.06 1.47 -4.90
CA CYS A 94 2.43 2.85 -5.20
C CYS A 94 1.87 3.31 -6.55
N GLN A 95 1.93 2.46 -7.58
CA GLN A 95 1.36 2.76 -8.89
C GLN A 95 -0.15 3.00 -8.81
N ARG A 96 -0.85 2.16 -8.07
CA ARG A 96 -2.29 2.32 -7.83
C ARG A 96 -2.58 3.64 -7.13
N MET A 97 -1.86 3.95 -6.07
CA MET A 97 -2.05 5.19 -5.30
C MET A 97 -1.79 6.44 -6.15
N ILE A 98 -0.75 6.45 -6.94
CA ILE A 98 -0.43 7.58 -7.82
C ILE A 98 -1.54 7.76 -8.86
N ARG A 99 -1.99 6.68 -9.49
CA ARG A 99 -3.09 6.70 -10.47
C ARG A 99 -4.38 7.21 -9.85
N GLU A 100 -4.77 6.66 -8.69
CA GLU A 100 -5.99 7.05 -7.99
C GLU A 100 -5.96 8.53 -7.57
N ASN A 101 -4.81 9.02 -7.11
CA ASN A 101 -4.65 10.44 -6.76
C ASN A 101 -4.74 11.34 -8.00
N PHE A 102 -4.18 10.90 -9.12
CA PHE A 102 -4.30 11.64 -10.38
C PHE A 102 -5.76 11.75 -10.83
N ILE A 103 -6.50 10.63 -10.80
CA ILE A 103 -7.92 10.59 -11.16
C ILE A 103 -8.76 11.44 -10.18
N TYR A 104 -8.42 11.40 -8.89
CA TYR A 104 -9.11 12.19 -7.86
C TYR A 104 -9.12 13.69 -8.17
N ASN A 105 -8.05 14.22 -8.79
CA ASN A 105 -7.95 15.62 -9.19
C ASN A 105 -8.99 16.04 -10.23
N PHE A 106 -9.56 15.10 -10.99
CA PHE A 106 -10.62 15.38 -11.96
C PHE A 106 -12.02 15.35 -11.33
N HIS A 107 -12.13 15.23 -10.01
CA HIS A 107 -13.39 15.16 -9.26
C HIS A 107 -14.30 13.99 -9.66
N GLN A 108 -13.76 12.99 -10.34
CA GLN A 108 -14.49 11.77 -10.71
C GLN A 108 -14.37 10.73 -9.59
N ARG A 109 -15.07 10.99 -8.49
CA ARG A 109 -15.01 10.12 -7.29
C ARG A 109 -15.44 8.69 -7.57
N ASP A 110 -16.33 8.48 -8.52
CA ASP A 110 -16.84 7.15 -8.88
C ASP A 110 -15.77 6.22 -9.49
N LEU A 111 -14.65 6.78 -9.97
CA LEU A 111 -13.55 6.04 -10.55
C LEU A 111 -12.39 5.78 -9.56
N VAL A 112 -12.55 6.25 -8.31
CA VAL A 112 -11.48 6.17 -7.31
C VAL A 112 -11.74 5.00 -6.36
N TYR A 113 -10.85 4.01 -6.37
CA TYR A 113 -10.92 2.82 -5.52
C TYR A 113 -9.93 2.93 -4.36
N MET A 114 -10.28 3.74 -3.37
CA MET A 114 -9.49 3.92 -2.16
C MET A 114 -10.32 3.64 -0.91
N ASN A 115 -9.69 3.09 0.12
CA ASN A 115 -10.32 2.98 1.43
C ASN A 115 -10.42 4.37 2.11
N PRO A 116 -11.19 4.51 3.22
CA PRO A 116 -11.37 5.82 3.86
C PRO A 116 -10.08 6.50 4.32
N GLU A 117 -9.10 5.73 4.81
CA GLU A 117 -7.80 6.26 5.24
C GLU A 117 -7.00 6.80 4.06
N GLU A 118 -6.98 6.05 2.96
CA GLU A 118 -6.34 6.45 1.70
C GLU A 118 -7.01 7.71 1.13
N GLN A 119 -8.34 7.78 1.14
CA GLN A 119 -9.08 8.96 0.70
C GLN A 119 -8.75 10.19 1.53
N ASN A 120 -8.68 10.05 2.85
CA ASN A 120 -8.35 11.14 3.75
C ASN A 120 -6.93 11.70 3.48
N PHE A 121 -5.97 10.82 3.24
CA PHE A 121 -4.63 11.22 2.82
C PHE A 121 -4.65 11.90 1.44
N SER A 122 -5.41 11.35 0.50
CA SER A 122 -5.47 11.84 -0.89
C SER A 122 -6.07 13.22 -1.02
N THR A 123 -6.96 13.65 -0.12
CA THR A 123 -7.50 15.01 -0.13
C THR A 123 -6.40 16.06 -0.04
N ARG A 124 -5.29 15.74 0.66
CA ARG A 124 -4.15 16.63 0.83
C ARG A 124 -3.03 16.36 -0.16
N PHE A 125 -2.87 15.12 -0.58
CA PHE A 125 -1.75 14.68 -1.42
C PHE A 125 -2.05 14.79 -2.91
N ALA A 126 -3.30 14.56 -3.35
CA ALA A 126 -3.66 14.54 -4.77
C ALA A 126 -3.17 15.76 -5.56
N PRO A 127 -3.18 17.00 -5.02
CA PRO A 127 -2.69 18.17 -5.76
C PRO A 127 -1.21 18.09 -6.16
N PHE A 128 -0.41 17.25 -5.47
CA PHE A 128 1.00 17.04 -5.82
C PHE A 128 1.20 16.11 -7.02
N VAL A 129 0.17 15.37 -7.42
CA VAL A 129 0.19 14.50 -8.61
C VAL A 129 -0.54 15.21 -9.73
N ASN A 130 0.18 15.61 -10.77
CA ASN A 130 -0.34 16.42 -11.85
C ASN A 130 0.11 15.87 -13.22
N GLU A 131 -0.35 16.50 -14.31
CA GLU A 131 -0.03 16.08 -15.67
C GLU A 131 1.48 16.14 -15.98
N ARG A 132 2.22 17.00 -15.27
CA ARG A 132 3.66 17.18 -15.50
C ARG A 132 4.50 16.08 -14.89
N ASN A 133 4.06 15.50 -13.76
CA ASN A 133 4.88 14.54 -13.02
C ASN A 133 4.32 13.10 -13.02
N VAL A 134 3.03 12.89 -13.31
CA VAL A 134 2.40 11.58 -13.21
C VAL A 134 3.09 10.52 -14.08
N MET A 135 3.42 10.85 -15.31
CA MET A 135 4.10 9.91 -16.22
C MET A 135 5.52 9.60 -15.73
N GLY A 136 6.25 10.61 -15.29
CA GLY A 136 7.60 10.41 -14.72
C GLY A 136 7.58 9.53 -13.48
N ILE A 137 6.61 9.73 -12.58
CA ILE A 137 6.45 8.88 -11.39
C ILE A 137 6.13 7.44 -11.79
N MET A 138 5.20 7.24 -12.72
CA MET A 138 4.82 5.91 -13.20
C MET A 138 5.99 5.21 -13.89
N ASP A 139 6.78 5.92 -14.68
CA ASP A 139 7.97 5.38 -15.33
C ASP A 139 9.03 4.93 -14.30
N GLU A 140 9.28 5.73 -13.27
CA GLU A 140 10.22 5.38 -12.20
C GLU A 140 9.75 4.17 -11.40
N LEU A 141 8.45 4.06 -11.14
CA LEU A 141 7.87 2.88 -10.48
C LEU A 141 8.02 1.64 -11.35
N SER A 142 7.80 1.74 -12.65
CA SER A 142 7.96 0.63 -13.60
C SER A 142 9.41 0.18 -13.70
N GLU A 143 10.37 1.11 -13.75
CA GLU A 143 11.80 0.80 -13.73
C GLU A 143 12.21 0.13 -12.42
N ALA A 144 11.74 0.61 -11.28
CA ALA A 144 12.03 0.00 -10.00
C ALA A 144 11.51 -1.45 -9.95
N GLN A 145 10.30 -1.71 -10.45
CA GLN A 145 9.76 -3.07 -10.55
C GLN A 145 10.63 -3.98 -11.42
N LEU A 146 11.08 -3.47 -12.56
CA LEU A 146 11.96 -4.19 -13.47
C LEU A 146 13.28 -4.54 -12.78
N HIS A 147 13.92 -3.59 -12.12
CA HIS A 147 15.19 -3.79 -11.42
C HIS A 147 15.07 -4.80 -10.27
N ILE A 148 14.00 -4.73 -9.48
CA ILE A 148 13.75 -5.71 -8.42
C ILE A 148 13.55 -7.11 -9.03
N GLY A 149 12.84 -7.21 -10.14
CA GLY A 149 12.68 -8.47 -10.88
C GLY A 149 14.00 -9.03 -11.42
N GLN A 150 14.96 -8.18 -11.72
CA GLN A 150 16.29 -8.53 -12.23
C GLN A 150 17.35 -8.75 -11.14
N ASN A 151 16.96 -8.82 -9.88
CA ASN A 151 17.88 -8.97 -8.73
C ASN A 151 18.87 -7.83 -8.50
N VAL A 152 18.56 -6.62 -8.95
CA VAL A 152 19.34 -5.45 -8.57
C VAL A 152 19.18 -5.21 -7.06
N ASN A 153 20.24 -4.71 -6.42
CA ASN A 153 20.24 -4.47 -4.97
C ASN A 153 19.06 -3.59 -4.54
N PRO A 154 18.13 -4.09 -3.72
CA PRO A 154 16.92 -3.35 -3.35
C PRO A 154 17.20 -2.03 -2.65
N LYS A 155 18.23 -1.94 -1.81
CA LYS A 155 18.60 -0.70 -1.12
C LYS A 155 18.92 0.41 -2.12
N MET A 156 19.65 0.07 -3.17
CA MET A 156 19.99 1.00 -4.24
C MET A 156 18.77 1.40 -5.05
N VAL A 157 17.93 0.44 -5.41
CA VAL A 157 16.72 0.68 -6.21
C VAL A 157 15.78 1.64 -5.48
N PHE A 158 15.45 1.37 -4.22
CA PHE A 158 14.51 2.18 -3.46
C PHE A 158 15.09 3.53 -3.04
N PHE A 159 16.37 3.59 -2.74
CA PHE A 159 17.01 4.87 -2.45
C PHE A 159 17.04 5.78 -3.68
N ASP A 160 17.45 5.25 -4.83
CA ASP A 160 17.44 5.99 -6.09
C ASP A 160 16.02 6.47 -6.45
N PHE A 161 15.04 5.58 -6.34
CA PHE A 161 13.63 5.93 -6.55
C PHE A 161 13.18 7.08 -5.63
N SER A 162 13.53 7.00 -4.35
CA SER A 162 13.15 8.03 -3.38
C SER A 162 13.78 9.39 -3.71
N LEU A 163 15.03 9.41 -4.16
CA LEU A 163 15.71 10.64 -4.59
C LEU A 163 15.04 11.26 -5.81
N LYS A 164 14.66 10.44 -6.78
CA LYS A 164 13.93 10.89 -7.97
C LYS A 164 12.56 11.48 -7.63
N MET A 165 11.90 10.94 -6.61
CA MET A 165 10.62 11.49 -6.13
C MET A 165 10.75 12.92 -5.61
N ILE A 166 11.90 13.31 -5.05
CA ILE A 166 12.14 14.71 -4.62
C ILE A 166 11.97 15.66 -5.78
N VAL A 167 12.55 15.31 -6.93
CA VAL A 167 12.49 16.14 -8.13
C VAL A 167 11.10 16.13 -8.75
N LEU A 168 10.49 14.96 -8.84
CA LEU A 168 9.17 14.78 -9.46
C LEU A 168 8.05 15.49 -8.70
N LEU A 169 8.08 15.48 -7.38
CA LEU A 169 7.03 16.12 -6.57
C LEU A 169 7.13 17.66 -6.58
N LYS A 170 8.24 18.23 -7.03
CA LYS A 170 8.40 19.69 -7.16
C LYS A 170 7.73 20.27 -8.41
N ASN A 171 7.57 19.44 -9.42
CA ASN A 171 6.98 19.85 -10.68
C ASN A 171 5.46 19.76 -10.62
#